data_2b4edfb46f1546463906a6d5cf6925d5
#
_entry.id   2b4edfb46f1546463906a6d5cf6925d5
#
_cell.length_a   1.000
_cell.length_b   1.000
_cell.length_c   1.000
_cell.angle_alpha   90.00
_cell.angle_beta   90.00
_cell.angle_gamma   90.00
#
_symmetry.space_group_name_H-M   'P 1'
#
loop_
_entity.id
_entity.type
_entity.pdbx_description
1 polymer ?
#
loop_
_entity_poly.entity_id
_entity_poly.type
_entity_poly.pdbx_seq_one_letter_code
_entity_poly.pdbx_strand_id
1 'polypeptide(L)'
;MKNRLIGMRTIKTALVVVLSYIVSSIINDELSFALIYAAVICVETSVVSSFKIGYNRVLGTVVGGIIGLFMSYIPLYGAITMAAGVVITILFCNLLDIKKATGIAITLVIIIVTGSSESSPAIYAMQRTLDTVIGIVIATIVNLLIYPPDQMIRVRDSFQKFRDTARHVVGDLILYGISDGLDTLGSQLDGFKDTFNELNKELFILKKYDKEEYDYYALMVEASEKVLIYAEATSLSETNVKMTKDNHQKLYKLLSLEIFQTEFVTMESSTREDMIYNYNLAKLISALEKILKESTFQVDNSKY
;
A
#
# COMPACT_ATOMS: atom_id res chain seq x y z
N MET A 1 12.97 -7.96 -19.89
CA MET A 1 13.05 -7.16 -18.65
C MET A 1 14.51 -6.90 -18.31
N LYS A 2 15.01 -5.68 -18.48
CA LYS A 2 16.38 -5.31 -18.09
C LYS A 2 16.40 -5.22 -16.56
N ASN A 3 17.03 -6.16 -15.87
CA ASN A 3 17.28 -6.08 -14.44
C ASN A 3 18.09 -4.82 -14.15
N ARG A 4 17.42 -3.74 -13.75
CA ARG A 4 18.12 -2.60 -13.15
C ARG A 4 18.56 -3.03 -11.75
N LEU A 5 19.81 -3.41 -11.59
CA LEU A 5 20.44 -3.76 -10.29
C LEU A 5 20.33 -2.62 -9.27
N ILE A 6 20.16 -1.37 -9.72
CA ILE A 6 20.03 -0.19 -8.88
C ILE A 6 18.67 0.44 -9.15
N GLY A 7 17.76 0.34 -8.16
CA GLY A 7 16.45 1.01 -8.19
C GLY A 7 16.53 2.45 -7.71
N MET A 8 15.54 3.28 -8.05
CA MET A 8 15.46 4.69 -7.62
C MET A 8 15.48 4.85 -6.08
N ARG A 9 14.93 3.89 -5.33
CA ARG A 9 15.01 3.88 -3.87
C ARG A 9 16.46 3.82 -3.38
N THR A 10 17.30 3.01 -4.01
CA THR A 10 18.73 2.90 -3.67
C THR A 10 19.46 4.22 -3.89
N ILE A 11 19.18 4.92 -5.01
CA ILE A 11 19.78 6.24 -5.30
C ILE A 11 19.32 7.28 -4.27
N LYS A 12 18.02 7.34 -3.97
CA LYS A 12 17.48 8.22 -2.94
C LYS A 12 18.11 7.96 -1.57
N THR A 13 18.23 6.69 -1.17
CA THR A 13 18.83 6.32 0.12
C THR A 13 20.30 6.75 0.19
N ALA A 14 21.08 6.51 -0.87
CA ALA A 14 22.48 6.93 -0.92
C ALA A 14 22.62 8.45 -0.79
N LEU A 15 21.78 9.21 -1.48
CA LEU A 15 21.77 10.67 -1.41
C LEU A 15 21.37 11.17 -0.02
N VAL A 16 20.37 10.55 0.60
CA VAL A 16 19.95 10.88 1.98
C VAL A 16 21.09 10.64 2.96
N VAL A 17 21.84 9.56 2.81
CA VAL A 17 23.02 9.29 3.65
C VAL A 17 24.05 10.41 3.52
N VAL A 18 24.39 10.82 2.28
CA VAL A 18 25.36 11.89 2.04
C VAL A 18 24.89 13.21 2.62
N LEU A 19 23.64 13.61 2.37
CA LEU A 19 23.07 14.86 2.90
C LEU A 19 22.99 14.83 4.42
N SER A 20 22.57 13.72 5.02
CA SER A 20 22.48 13.57 6.46
C SER A 20 23.86 13.61 7.12
N TYR A 21 24.88 13.05 6.47
CA TYR A 21 26.26 13.13 6.91
C TYR A 21 26.75 14.60 6.93
N ILE A 22 26.53 15.32 5.83
CA ILE A 22 26.94 16.74 5.73
C ILE A 22 26.22 17.58 6.78
N VAL A 23 24.90 17.42 6.93
CA VAL A 23 24.11 18.17 7.91
C VAL A 23 24.57 17.84 9.34
N SER A 24 24.81 16.55 9.64
CA SER A 24 25.31 16.13 10.95
C SER A 24 26.66 16.75 11.29
N SER A 25 27.59 16.80 10.34
CA SER A 25 28.91 17.40 10.54
C SER A 25 28.92 18.93 10.68
N ILE A 26 27.86 19.60 10.21
CA ILE A 26 27.69 21.05 10.38
C ILE A 26 27.06 21.40 11.74
N ILE A 27 26.12 20.57 12.21
CA ILE A 27 25.34 20.84 13.43
C ILE A 27 26.09 20.38 14.67
N ASN A 28 26.77 19.25 14.60
CA ASN A 28 27.50 18.66 15.70
C ASN A 28 28.96 18.42 15.29
N ASP A 29 29.93 18.69 16.19
CA ASP A 29 31.33 18.32 15.97
C ASP A 29 31.52 16.79 15.86
N GLU A 30 30.55 16.02 16.34
CA GLU A 30 30.49 14.56 16.25
C GLU A 30 29.36 14.07 15.34
N LEU A 31 29.66 13.00 14.62
CA LEU A 31 28.72 12.39 13.66
C LEU A 31 27.52 11.74 14.36
N SER A 32 26.31 12.27 14.17
CA SER A 32 25.12 11.66 14.75
C SER A 32 24.63 10.46 13.92
N PHE A 33 24.92 9.25 14.39
CA PHE A 33 24.36 8.02 13.83
C PHE A 33 22.83 8.02 13.83
N ALA A 34 22.20 8.59 14.87
CA ALA A 34 20.74 8.61 14.97
C ALA A 34 20.08 9.46 13.90
N LEU A 35 20.68 10.60 13.52
CA LEU A 35 20.21 11.46 12.45
C LEU A 35 20.24 10.72 11.10
N ILE A 36 21.39 10.12 10.75
CA ILE A 36 21.57 9.39 9.50
C ILE A 36 20.61 8.19 9.43
N TYR A 37 20.53 7.42 10.52
CA TYR A 37 19.65 6.25 10.60
C TYR A 37 18.17 6.62 10.50
N ALA A 38 17.77 7.74 11.17
CA ALA A 38 16.41 8.25 11.06
C ALA A 38 16.06 8.63 9.62
N ALA A 39 16.97 9.32 8.95
CA ALA A 39 16.78 9.73 7.56
C ALA A 39 16.66 8.52 6.61
N VAL A 40 17.55 7.54 6.72
CA VAL A 40 17.55 6.33 5.87
C VAL A 40 16.24 5.53 5.99
N ILE A 41 15.74 5.33 7.21
CA ILE A 41 14.49 4.58 7.43
C ILE A 41 13.29 5.32 6.88
N CYS A 42 13.30 6.66 6.87
CA CYS A 42 12.20 7.47 6.38
C CYS A 42 12.19 7.60 4.84
N VAL A 43 13.15 7.03 4.11
CA VAL A 43 13.11 6.97 2.64
C VAL A 43 12.13 5.90 2.18
N GLU A 44 10.99 6.33 1.72
CA GLU A 44 9.92 5.46 1.22
C GLU A 44 9.56 5.73 -0.23
N THR A 45 8.70 4.88 -0.77
CA THR A 45 8.22 5.01 -2.15
C THR A 45 7.23 6.15 -2.33
N SER A 46 6.56 6.61 -1.25
CA SER A 46 5.66 7.76 -1.28
C SER A 46 6.02 8.79 -0.20
N VAL A 47 5.66 10.05 -0.44
CA VAL A 47 5.87 11.13 0.53
C VAL A 47 5.02 10.93 1.77
N VAL A 48 3.79 10.43 1.59
CA VAL A 48 2.86 10.12 2.69
C VAL A 48 3.41 9.02 3.59
N SER A 49 3.95 7.95 2.98
CA SER A 49 4.55 6.83 3.73
C SER A 49 5.76 7.31 4.52
N SER A 50 6.64 8.14 3.92
CA SER A 50 7.78 8.76 4.58
C SER A 50 7.35 9.59 5.80
N PHE A 51 6.34 10.43 5.63
CA PHE A 51 5.81 11.25 6.72
C PHE A 51 5.21 10.39 7.85
N LYS A 52 4.44 9.36 7.51
CA LYS A 52 3.83 8.46 8.50
C LYS A 52 4.87 7.69 9.30
N ILE A 53 5.91 7.19 8.65
CA ILE A 53 7.03 6.51 9.33
C ILE A 53 7.78 7.51 10.20
N GLY A 54 8.08 8.69 9.67
CA GLY A 54 8.72 9.77 10.41
C GLY A 54 7.93 10.16 11.67
N TYR A 55 6.63 10.38 11.54
CA TYR A 55 5.76 10.71 12.67
C TYR A 55 5.79 9.64 13.77
N ASN A 56 5.62 8.35 13.41
CA ASN A 56 5.73 7.26 14.38
C ASN A 56 7.11 7.22 15.06
N ARG A 57 8.17 7.57 14.31
CA ARG A 57 9.53 7.61 14.83
C ARG A 57 9.73 8.74 15.85
N VAL A 58 9.21 9.94 15.57
CA VAL A 58 9.25 11.06 16.53
C VAL A 58 8.49 10.69 17.80
N LEU A 59 7.26 10.17 17.65
CA LEU A 59 6.46 9.76 18.81
C LEU A 59 7.18 8.71 19.66
N GLY A 60 7.77 7.68 19.03
CA GLY A 60 8.53 6.66 19.74
C GLY A 60 9.74 7.24 20.46
N THR A 61 10.45 8.18 19.83
CA THR A 61 11.61 8.84 20.44
C THR A 61 11.21 9.70 21.64
N VAL A 62 10.12 10.47 21.52
CA VAL A 62 9.62 11.30 22.63
C VAL A 62 9.13 10.44 23.79
N VAL A 63 8.28 9.44 23.52
CA VAL A 63 7.76 8.54 24.55
C VAL A 63 8.89 7.76 25.24
N GLY A 64 9.81 7.18 24.44
CA GLY A 64 10.96 6.46 24.97
C GLY A 64 11.91 7.37 25.77
N GLY A 65 12.10 8.61 25.32
CA GLY A 65 12.89 9.62 26.04
C GLY A 65 12.29 9.97 27.41
N ILE A 66 10.99 10.21 27.46
CA ILE A 66 10.28 10.54 28.73
C ILE A 66 10.35 9.34 29.69
N ILE A 67 9.98 8.13 29.23
CA ILE A 67 9.98 6.95 30.10
C ILE A 67 11.40 6.61 30.53
N GLY A 68 12.39 6.66 29.61
CA GLY A 68 13.80 6.40 29.92
C GLY A 68 14.34 7.36 30.96
N LEU A 69 13.98 8.66 30.82
CA LEU A 69 14.36 9.69 31.80
C LEU A 69 13.79 9.35 33.18
N PHE A 70 12.50 9.03 33.30
CA PHE A 70 11.90 8.63 34.58
C PHE A 70 12.57 7.39 35.17
N MET A 71 12.82 6.38 34.34
CA MET A 71 13.45 5.13 34.77
C MET A 71 14.90 5.35 35.23
N SER A 72 15.63 6.29 34.65
CA SER A 72 17.01 6.58 35.02
C SER A 72 17.17 7.15 36.44
N TYR A 73 16.13 7.71 37.04
CA TYR A 73 16.12 8.20 38.41
C TYR A 73 15.76 7.14 39.46
N ILE A 74 15.33 5.96 39.04
CA ILE A 74 14.91 4.90 39.97
C ILE A 74 16.15 4.10 40.41
N PRO A 75 16.50 4.11 41.71
CA PRO A 75 17.71 3.45 42.24
C PRO A 75 17.46 1.95 42.41
N LEU A 76 17.18 1.23 41.36
CA LEU A 76 17.03 -0.23 41.34
C LEU A 76 18.20 -0.87 40.58
N TYR A 77 18.38 -2.18 40.76
CA TYR A 77 19.33 -2.94 39.95
C TYR A 77 19.06 -2.74 38.45
N GLY A 78 20.06 -2.33 37.68
CA GLY A 78 19.89 -1.86 36.30
C GLY A 78 19.12 -2.77 35.38
N ALA A 79 19.26 -4.11 35.51
CA ALA A 79 18.49 -5.08 34.72
C ALA A 79 16.97 -5.04 35.04
N ILE A 80 16.60 -4.84 36.31
CA ILE A 80 15.22 -4.76 36.76
C ILE A 80 14.60 -3.45 36.26
N THR A 81 15.32 -2.34 36.42
CA THR A 81 14.89 -1.01 35.94
C THR A 81 14.66 -1.04 34.43
N MET A 82 15.57 -1.68 33.68
CA MET A 82 15.45 -1.82 32.22
C MET A 82 14.23 -2.66 31.83
N ALA A 83 14.04 -3.82 32.47
CA ALA A 83 12.87 -4.67 32.18
C ALA A 83 11.56 -3.97 32.52
N ALA A 84 11.46 -3.28 33.66
CA ALA A 84 10.30 -2.49 34.04
C ALA A 84 10.03 -1.36 33.02
N GLY A 85 11.09 -0.64 32.62
CA GLY A 85 11.00 0.41 31.61
C GLY A 85 10.47 -0.10 30.26
N VAL A 86 10.93 -1.26 29.81
CA VAL A 86 10.44 -1.91 28.57
C VAL A 86 8.95 -2.26 28.68
N VAL A 87 8.54 -2.88 29.80
CA VAL A 87 7.12 -3.24 30.01
C VAL A 87 6.23 -2.00 30.04
N ILE A 88 6.63 -0.98 30.79
CA ILE A 88 5.88 0.30 30.86
C ILE A 88 5.77 0.92 29.47
N THR A 89 6.86 0.91 28.68
CA THR A 89 6.87 1.47 27.31
C THR A 89 5.90 0.73 26.41
N ILE A 90 5.86 -0.60 26.45
CA ILE A 90 4.91 -1.40 25.65
C ILE A 90 3.48 -1.08 26.03
N LEU A 91 3.17 -1.06 27.34
CA LEU A 91 1.82 -0.75 27.83
C LEU A 91 1.39 0.65 27.42
N PHE A 92 2.29 1.64 27.57
CA PHE A 92 2.00 3.03 27.22
C PHE A 92 1.80 3.22 25.71
N CYS A 93 2.63 2.61 24.88
CA CYS A 93 2.46 2.63 23.41
C CYS A 93 1.17 1.93 22.95
N ASN A 94 0.76 0.86 23.63
CA ASN A 94 -0.49 0.18 23.35
C ASN A 94 -1.70 1.05 23.77
N LEU A 95 -1.63 1.72 24.93
CA LEU A 95 -2.67 2.61 25.41
C LEU A 95 -2.90 3.80 24.46
N LEU A 96 -1.84 4.33 23.88
CA LEU A 96 -1.90 5.44 22.92
C LEU A 96 -2.15 4.99 21.47
N ASP A 97 -2.32 3.70 21.22
CA ASP A 97 -2.46 3.10 19.88
C ASP A 97 -1.31 3.43 18.89
N ILE A 98 -0.09 3.63 19.42
CA ILE A 98 1.13 3.91 18.64
C ILE A 98 2.04 2.69 18.53
N LYS A 99 1.49 1.51 18.30
CA LYS A 99 2.21 0.21 18.26
C LYS A 99 3.43 0.23 17.33
N LYS A 100 3.38 0.97 16.22
CA LYS A 100 4.50 1.10 15.25
C LYS A 100 5.70 1.87 15.81
N ALA A 101 5.51 2.67 16.86
CA ALA A 101 6.54 3.44 17.52
C ALA A 101 7.25 2.67 18.66
N THR A 102 6.65 1.55 19.12
CA THR A 102 7.09 0.81 20.32
C THR A 102 8.55 0.39 20.26
N GLY A 103 9.02 -0.16 19.13
CA GLY A 103 10.42 -0.62 18.99
C GLY A 103 11.45 0.52 19.19
N ILE A 104 11.14 1.70 18.67
CA ILE A 104 12.00 2.88 18.79
C ILE A 104 12.00 3.39 20.23
N ALA A 105 10.82 3.43 20.85
CA ALA A 105 10.68 3.86 22.25
C ALA A 105 11.46 2.94 23.20
N ILE A 106 11.35 1.61 23.03
CA ILE A 106 12.10 0.63 23.82
C ILE A 106 13.61 0.83 23.66
N THR A 107 14.08 0.98 22.41
CA THR A 107 15.50 1.19 22.14
C THR A 107 16.04 2.40 22.90
N LEU A 108 15.30 3.49 22.90
CA LEU A 108 15.72 4.71 23.60
C LEU A 108 15.70 4.55 25.13
N VAL A 109 14.70 3.89 25.70
CA VAL A 109 14.64 3.56 27.13
C VAL A 109 15.88 2.75 27.54
N ILE A 110 16.23 1.71 26.77
CA ILE A 110 17.39 0.87 27.05
C ILE A 110 18.67 1.71 27.07
N ILE A 111 18.89 2.56 26.06
CA ILE A 111 20.10 3.37 25.94
C ILE A 111 20.20 4.37 27.11
N ILE A 112 19.10 5.02 27.49
CA ILE A 112 19.07 5.98 28.59
C ILE A 112 19.34 5.29 29.94
N VAL A 113 18.70 4.16 30.20
CA VAL A 113 18.83 3.43 31.48
C VAL A 113 20.22 2.78 31.62
N THR A 114 20.84 2.36 30.51
CA THR A 114 22.20 1.81 30.54
C THR A 114 23.28 2.89 30.79
N GLY A 115 22.93 4.17 30.70
CA GLY A 115 23.90 5.26 30.85
C GLY A 115 24.97 5.26 29.76
N SER A 116 24.69 4.70 28.59
CA SER A 116 25.64 4.57 27.47
C SER A 116 26.01 5.91 26.81
N SER A 117 25.54 7.02 27.32
CA SER A 117 25.87 8.37 26.83
C SER A 117 26.68 9.16 27.85
N GLU A 118 27.66 9.94 27.40
CA GLU A 118 28.42 10.87 28.22
C GLU A 118 27.58 12.07 28.72
N SER A 119 26.45 12.31 28.05
CA SER A 119 25.52 13.39 28.36
C SER A 119 24.50 12.98 29.43
N SER A 120 23.93 13.96 30.14
CA SER A 120 22.82 13.68 31.06
C SER A 120 21.63 13.05 30.29
N PRO A 121 20.81 12.16 30.94
CA PRO A 121 19.69 11.49 30.32
C PRO A 121 18.73 12.42 29.59
N ALA A 122 18.48 13.61 30.16
CA ALA A 122 17.58 14.62 29.59
C ALA A 122 18.15 15.24 28.29
N ILE A 123 19.44 15.61 28.32
CA ILE A 123 20.16 16.17 27.16
C ILE A 123 20.19 15.14 26.05
N TYR A 124 20.51 13.89 26.36
CA TYR A 124 20.54 12.80 25.40
C TYR A 124 19.16 12.58 24.74
N ALA A 125 18.07 12.51 25.51
CA ALA A 125 16.72 12.36 24.97
C ALA A 125 16.32 13.51 24.04
N MET A 126 16.69 14.74 24.39
CA MET A 126 16.44 15.92 23.56
C MET A 126 17.25 15.88 22.26
N GLN A 127 18.54 15.56 22.31
CA GLN A 127 19.40 15.43 21.14
C GLN A 127 18.84 14.35 20.18
N ARG A 128 18.44 13.17 20.69
CA ARG A 128 17.86 12.09 19.88
C ARG A 128 16.54 12.51 19.21
N THR A 129 15.75 13.31 19.90
CA THR A 129 14.50 13.84 19.32
C THR A 129 14.80 14.82 18.17
N LEU A 130 15.75 15.73 18.37
CA LEU A 130 16.17 16.69 17.34
C LEU A 130 16.82 15.98 16.13
N ASP A 131 17.71 15.05 16.35
CA ASP A 131 18.34 14.23 15.31
C ASP A 131 17.29 13.50 14.47
N THR A 132 16.28 12.94 15.15
CA THR A 132 15.19 12.24 14.48
C THR A 132 14.37 13.20 13.60
N VAL A 133 14.00 14.37 14.11
CA VAL A 133 13.26 15.37 13.35
C VAL A 133 14.05 15.86 12.14
N ILE A 134 15.33 16.20 12.32
CA ILE A 134 16.19 16.65 11.22
C ILE A 134 16.34 15.56 10.15
N GLY A 135 16.57 14.30 10.57
CA GLY A 135 16.67 13.17 9.65
C GLY A 135 15.40 12.97 8.82
N ILE A 136 14.21 13.11 9.44
CA ILE A 136 12.92 13.02 8.74
C ILE A 136 12.75 14.16 7.75
N VAL A 137 13.13 15.39 8.10
CA VAL A 137 13.06 16.55 7.21
C VAL A 137 13.93 16.32 5.99
N ILE A 138 15.17 15.86 6.16
CA ILE A 138 16.08 15.56 5.05
C ILE A 138 15.47 14.47 4.13
N ALA A 139 15.00 13.37 4.72
CA ALA A 139 14.38 12.29 3.95
C ALA A 139 13.14 12.75 3.15
N THR A 140 12.31 13.59 3.77
CA THR A 140 11.10 14.13 3.14
C THR A 140 11.45 15.07 1.98
N ILE A 141 12.43 15.98 2.17
CA ILE A 141 12.90 16.89 1.12
C ILE A 141 13.47 16.09 -0.07
N VAL A 142 14.33 15.11 0.21
CA VAL A 142 14.90 14.26 -0.84
C VAL A 142 13.80 13.48 -1.57
N ASN A 143 12.81 12.97 -0.84
CA ASN A 143 11.71 12.22 -1.43
C ASN A 143 10.78 13.08 -2.29
N LEU A 144 10.64 14.38 -1.94
CA LEU A 144 9.89 15.36 -2.73
C LEU A 144 10.63 15.83 -3.99
N LEU A 145 11.96 16.08 -3.87
CA LEU A 145 12.74 16.69 -4.94
C LEU A 145 13.24 15.69 -5.97
N ILE A 146 13.55 14.46 -5.53
CA ILE A 146 14.12 13.45 -6.40
C ILE A 146 13.03 12.46 -6.81
N TYR A 147 12.47 12.75 -7.98
CA TYR A 147 11.50 11.88 -8.62
C TYR A 147 10.37 11.47 -7.65
N PRO A 148 9.39 12.35 -7.40
CA PRO A 148 8.20 11.95 -6.66
C PRO A 148 7.62 10.72 -7.38
N PRO A 149 7.33 9.63 -6.69
CA PRO A 149 6.77 8.45 -7.34
C PRO A 149 5.46 8.85 -8.01
N ASP A 150 5.35 8.61 -9.31
CA ASP A 150 4.08 8.80 -10.00
C ASP A 150 3.14 7.67 -9.56
N GLN A 151 2.34 7.95 -8.53
CA GLN A 151 1.39 6.98 -7.98
C GLN A 151 0.34 6.59 -9.03
N MET A 152 0.07 7.44 -10.01
CA MET A 152 -0.85 7.14 -11.09
C MET A 152 -0.31 6.01 -11.98
N ILE A 153 1.00 5.93 -12.22
CA ILE A 153 1.63 4.80 -12.91
C ILE A 153 1.38 3.50 -12.13
N ARG A 154 1.52 3.52 -10.81
CA ARG A 154 1.27 2.32 -9.97
C ARG A 154 -0.19 1.90 -10.00
N VAL A 155 -1.12 2.85 -9.97
CA VAL A 155 -2.56 2.59 -10.12
C VAL A 155 -2.84 1.97 -11.47
N ARG A 156 -2.27 2.51 -12.54
CA ARG A 156 -2.39 2.00 -13.91
C ARG A 156 -1.88 0.57 -14.04
N ASP A 157 -0.68 0.29 -13.51
CA ASP A 157 -0.07 -1.04 -13.55
C ASP A 157 -0.88 -2.08 -12.76
N SER A 158 -1.40 -1.71 -11.57
CA SER A 158 -2.22 -2.60 -10.76
C SER A 158 -3.59 -2.86 -11.38
N PHE A 159 -4.22 -1.84 -11.97
CA PHE A 159 -5.45 -2.02 -12.75
C PHE A 159 -5.24 -2.92 -13.97
N GLN A 160 -4.14 -2.74 -14.71
CA GLN A 160 -3.84 -3.59 -15.87
C GLN A 160 -3.68 -5.05 -15.46
N LYS A 161 -2.98 -5.33 -14.37
CA LYS A 161 -2.85 -6.70 -13.83
C LYS A 161 -4.21 -7.28 -13.47
N PHE A 162 -5.05 -6.52 -12.75
CA PHE A 162 -6.41 -6.95 -12.43
C PHE A 162 -7.22 -7.25 -13.70
N ARG A 163 -7.21 -6.35 -14.67
CA ARG A 163 -7.94 -6.47 -15.94
C ARG A 163 -7.53 -7.73 -16.70
N ASP A 164 -6.22 -7.97 -16.81
CA ASP A 164 -5.69 -9.14 -17.52
C ASP A 164 -6.08 -10.44 -16.78
N THR A 165 -5.97 -10.47 -15.44
CA THR A 165 -6.42 -11.60 -14.62
C THR A 165 -7.92 -11.82 -14.74
N ALA A 166 -8.74 -10.76 -14.68
CA ALA A 166 -10.18 -10.86 -14.81
C ALA A 166 -10.61 -11.47 -16.14
N ARG A 167 -9.95 -11.09 -17.24
CA ARG A 167 -10.23 -11.66 -18.56
C ARG A 167 -10.01 -13.16 -18.61
N HIS A 168 -8.92 -13.66 -18.01
CA HIS A 168 -8.59 -15.09 -17.98
C HIS A 168 -9.52 -15.85 -17.02
N VAL A 169 -9.64 -15.38 -15.78
CA VAL A 169 -10.43 -16.06 -14.75
C VAL A 169 -11.90 -16.16 -15.12
N VAL A 170 -12.48 -15.08 -15.65
CA VAL A 170 -13.89 -15.12 -16.11
C VAL A 170 -14.04 -15.98 -17.35
N GLY A 171 -13.05 -15.99 -18.25
CA GLY A 171 -13.04 -16.91 -19.41
C GLY A 171 -13.06 -18.36 -18.96
N ASP A 172 -12.19 -18.76 -18.03
CA ASP A 172 -12.10 -20.12 -17.49
C ASP A 172 -13.37 -20.51 -16.71
N LEU A 173 -13.92 -19.59 -15.94
CA LEU A 173 -15.20 -19.79 -15.23
C LEU A 173 -16.35 -20.11 -16.18
N ILE A 174 -16.48 -19.36 -17.27
CA ILE A 174 -17.60 -19.52 -18.21
C ILE A 174 -17.40 -20.73 -19.12
N LEU A 175 -16.18 -21.01 -19.60
CA LEU A 175 -15.92 -22.11 -20.51
C LEU A 175 -15.85 -23.46 -19.81
N TYR A 176 -15.27 -23.52 -18.63
CA TYR A 176 -14.92 -24.77 -17.96
C TYR A 176 -15.54 -24.93 -16.57
N GLY A 177 -16.24 -23.90 -16.06
CA GLY A 177 -16.77 -23.90 -14.70
C GLY A 177 -15.66 -23.84 -13.62
N ILE A 178 -14.44 -23.43 -13.98
CA ILE A 178 -13.29 -23.39 -13.07
C ILE A 178 -13.33 -22.09 -12.26
N SER A 179 -13.44 -22.19 -10.95
CA SER A 179 -13.49 -21.05 -10.02
C SER A 179 -12.19 -20.79 -9.25
N ASP A 180 -11.18 -21.64 -9.40
CA ASP A 180 -9.93 -21.58 -8.63
C ASP A 180 -9.17 -20.24 -8.79
N GLY A 181 -9.41 -19.51 -9.87
CA GLY A 181 -8.81 -18.20 -10.12
C GLY A 181 -9.46 -17.04 -9.35
N LEU A 182 -10.63 -17.22 -8.72
CA LEU A 182 -11.37 -16.13 -8.07
C LEU A 182 -10.61 -15.54 -6.87
N ASP A 183 -9.92 -16.37 -6.07
CA ASP A 183 -9.06 -15.89 -4.97
C ASP A 183 -7.92 -15.02 -5.48
N THR A 184 -7.32 -15.40 -6.62
CA THR A 184 -6.28 -14.61 -7.27
C THR A 184 -6.83 -13.28 -7.79
N LEU A 185 -8.03 -13.31 -8.37
CA LEU A 185 -8.72 -12.11 -8.84
C LEU A 185 -9.04 -11.17 -7.66
N GLY A 186 -9.51 -11.69 -6.53
CA GLY A 186 -9.73 -10.94 -5.29
C GLY A 186 -8.45 -10.28 -4.79
N SER A 187 -7.34 -11.02 -4.73
CA SER A 187 -6.03 -10.48 -4.34
C SER A 187 -5.53 -9.37 -5.26
N GLN A 188 -5.76 -9.48 -6.59
CA GLN A 188 -5.42 -8.42 -7.54
C GLN A 188 -6.31 -7.18 -7.38
N LEU A 189 -7.60 -7.37 -7.05
CA LEU A 189 -8.50 -6.27 -6.74
C LEU A 189 -8.06 -5.50 -5.50
N ASP A 190 -7.70 -6.21 -4.43
CA ASP A 190 -7.20 -5.59 -3.20
C ASP A 190 -5.91 -4.80 -3.47
N GLY A 191 -4.98 -5.35 -4.25
CA GLY A 191 -3.78 -4.64 -4.68
C GLY A 191 -4.07 -3.38 -5.49
N PHE A 192 -5.08 -3.41 -6.37
CA PHE A 192 -5.53 -2.23 -7.12
C PHE A 192 -6.17 -1.18 -6.18
N LYS A 193 -7.05 -1.59 -5.28
CA LYS A 193 -7.68 -0.71 -4.28
C LYS A 193 -6.65 -0.06 -3.37
N ASP A 194 -5.65 -0.81 -2.92
CA ASP A 194 -4.59 -0.30 -2.06
C ASP A 194 -3.75 0.77 -2.76
N THR A 195 -3.36 0.54 -4.03
CA THR A 195 -2.62 1.54 -4.80
C THR A 195 -3.45 2.79 -5.06
N PHE A 196 -4.75 2.64 -5.34
CA PHE A 196 -5.66 3.77 -5.53
C PHE A 196 -5.88 4.55 -4.21
N ASN A 197 -5.98 3.87 -3.07
CA ASN A 197 -6.08 4.51 -1.76
C ASN A 197 -4.77 5.23 -1.36
N GLU A 198 -3.60 4.71 -1.76
CA GLU A 198 -2.33 5.43 -1.58
C GLU A 198 -2.30 6.71 -2.41
N LEU A 199 -2.76 6.66 -3.67
CA LEU A 199 -2.91 7.84 -4.51
C LEU A 199 -3.82 8.89 -3.84
N ASN A 200 -4.99 8.50 -3.32
CA ASN A 200 -5.91 9.41 -2.63
C ASN A 200 -5.25 10.13 -1.46
N LYS A 201 -4.44 9.44 -0.66
CA LYS A 201 -3.71 10.04 0.47
C LYS A 201 -2.65 11.04 -0.01
N GLU A 202 -1.98 10.76 -1.11
CA GLU A 202 -0.93 11.62 -1.66
C GLU A 202 -1.50 12.88 -2.32
N LEU A 203 -2.65 12.77 -2.99
CA LEU A 203 -3.37 13.90 -3.60
C LEU A 203 -3.82 14.94 -2.57
N PHE A 204 -4.19 14.50 -1.37
CA PHE A 204 -4.53 15.39 -0.27
C PHE A 204 -3.37 16.32 0.11
N ILE A 205 -2.11 15.87 -0.08
CA ILE A 205 -0.90 16.62 0.26
C ILE A 205 -0.37 17.44 -0.93
N LEU A 206 -0.31 16.84 -2.13
CA LEU A 206 0.44 17.42 -3.25
C LEU A 206 -0.41 18.15 -4.29
N LYS A 207 -1.74 17.96 -4.32
CA LYS A 207 -2.72 18.60 -5.24
C LYS A 207 -2.36 18.58 -6.73
N LYS A 208 -1.48 17.69 -7.18
CA LYS A 208 -1.00 17.61 -8.56
C LYS A 208 -1.41 16.29 -9.21
N TYR A 209 -2.51 16.30 -9.97
CA TYR A 209 -2.97 15.14 -10.73
C TYR A 209 -3.89 15.56 -11.86
N ASP A 210 -4.02 14.70 -12.85
CA ASP A 210 -5.05 14.80 -13.89
C ASP A 210 -6.38 14.32 -13.32
N LYS A 211 -7.34 15.23 -13.19
CA LYS A 211 -8.65 14.92 -12.61
C LYS A 211 -9.43 13.91 -13.45
N GLU A 212 -9.32 13.98 -14.78
CA GLU A 212 -10.04 13.06 -15.67
C GLU A 212 -9.52 11.65 -15.54
N GLU A 213 -8.20 11.48 -15.44
CA GLU A 213 -7.56 10.19 -15.22
C GLU A 213 -7.90 9.62 -13.81
N TYR A 214 -7.92 10.47 -12.80
CA TYR A 214 -8.34 10.08 -11.46
C TYR A 214 -9.79 9.57 -11.44
N ASP A 215 -10.73 10.35 -11.99
CA ASP A 215 -12.15 10.00 -12.04
C ASP A 215 -12.36 8.70 -12.82
N TYR A 216 -11.59 8.48 -13.90
CA TYR A 216 -11.60 7.22 -14.63
C TYR A 216 -11.22 6.02 -13.74
N TYR A 217 -10.09 6.09 -13.00
CA TYR A 217 -9.70 4.96 -12.14
C TYR A 217 -10.61 4.79 -10.93
N ALA A 218 -11.25 5.84 -10.42
CA ALA A 218 -12.29 5.72 -9.40
C ALA A 218 -13.48 4.88 -9.90
N LEU A 219 -13.93 5.11 -11.14
CA LEU A 219 -14.96 4.30 -11.78
C LEU A 219 -14.50 2.86 -12.06
N MET A 220 -13.21 2.66 -12.39
CA MET A 220 -12.64 1.34 -12.61
C MET A 220 -12.55 0.52 -11.32
N VAL A 221 -12.30 1.13 -10.16
CA VAL A 221 -12.38 0.43 -8.87
C VAL A 221 -13.78 -0.13 -8.65
N GLU A 222 -14.83 0.69 -8.83
CA GLU A 222 -16.23 0.25 -8.67
C GLU A 222 -16.60 -0.85 -9.67
N ALA A 223 -16.16 -0.72 -10.93
CA ALA A 223 -16.43 -1.72 -11.95
C ALA A 223 -15.72 -3.05 -11.64
N SER A 224 -14.48 -3.00 -11.14
CA SER A 224 -13.68 -4.16 -10.75
C SER A 224 -14.28 -4.92 -9.56
N GLU A 225 -14.82 -4.20 -8.56
CA GLU A 225 -15.58 -4.83 -7.46
C GLU A 225 -16.81 -5.60 -7.98
N LYS A 226 -17.54 -5.01 -8.92
CA LYS A 226 -18.69 -5.67 -9.55
C LYS A 226 -18.29 -6.91 -10.34
N VAL A 227 -17.13 -6.89 -11.02
CA VAL A 227 -16.61 -8.07 -11.71
C VAL A 227 -16.41 -9.22 -10.74
N LEU A 228 -15.73 -9.00 -9.61
CA LEU A 228 -15.50 -10.05 -8.62
C LEU A 228 -16.81 -10.56 -8.03
N ILE A 229 -17.68 -9.68 -7.54
CA ILE A 229 -18.98 -10.04 -6.92
C ILE A 229 -19.83 -10.90 -7.87
N TYR A 230 -19.97 -10.49 -9.12
CA TYR A 230 -20.79 -11.23 -10.06
C TYR A 230 -20.10 -12.47 -10.65
N ALA A 231 -18.76 -12.53 -10.68
CA ALA A 231 -18.04 -13.74 -11.01
C ALA A 231 -18.22 -14.80 -9.91
N GLU A 232 -18.10 -14.43 -8.64
CA GLU A 232 -18.41 -15.30 -7.49
C GLU A 232 -19.87 -15.76 -7.52
N ALA A 233 -20.83 -14.84 -7.72
CA ALA A 233 -22.24 -15.20 -7.81
C ALA A 233 -22.53 -16.15 -8.99
N THR A 234 -21.82 -16.01 -10.10
CA THR A 234 -21.96 -16.90 -11.27
C THR A 234 -21.33 -18.27 -11.00
N SER A 235 -20.23 -18.34 -10.26
CA SER A 235 -19.56 -19.60 -9.90
C SER A 235 -20.38 -20.51 -8.97
N LEU A 236 -21.29 -19.92 -8.19
CA LEU A 236 -22.19 -20.64 -7.28
C LEU A 236 -23.41 -21.24 -7.98
N SER A 237 -23.56 -21.01 -9.29
CA SER A 237 -24.70 -21.55 -10.05
C SER A 237 -24.55 -23.06 -10.28
N GLU A 238 -25.67 -23.77 -10.37
CA GLU A 238 -25.69 -25.22 -10.66
C GLU A 238 -25.06 -25.53 -12.03
N THR A 239 -24.57 -26.76 -12.18
CA THR A 239 -23.84 -27.22 -13.38
C THR A 239 -24.69 -27.34 -14.64
N ASN A 240 -26.05 -27.33 -14.52
CA ASN A 240 -26.99 -27.56 -15.62
C ASN A 240 -27.72 -26.30 -16.07
N VAL A 241 -27.28 -25.10 -15.66
CA VAL A 241 -27.94 -23.85 -16.07
C VAL A 241 -27.70 -23.52 -17.53
N LYS A 242 -28.70 -23.00 -18.18
CA LYS A 242 -28.65 -22.62 -19.60
C LYS A 242 -28.55 -21.11 -19.77
N MET A 243 -27.65 -20.70 -20.67
CA MET A 243 -27.40 -19.29 -20.99
C MET A 243 -28.47 -18.76 -21.99
N THR A 244 -28.80 -17.47 -21.87
CA THR A 244 -29.59 -16.79 -22.91
C THR A 244 -28.74 -16.46 -24.14
N LYS A 245 -29.38 -16.40 -25.30
CA LYS A 245 -28.70 -16.04 -26.57
C LYS A 245 -28.05 -14.64 -26.51
N ASP A 246 -28.67 -13.70 -25.81
CA ASP A 246 -28.15 -12.34 -25.65
C ASP A 246 -26.82 -12.33 -24.85
N ASN A 247 -26.77 -13.00 -23.69
CA ASN A 247 -25.56 -13.12 -22.89
C ASN A 247 -24.45 -13.84 -23.66
N HIS A 248 -24.77 -14.90 -24.38
CA HIS A 248 -23.83 -15.62 -25.24
C HIS A 248 -23.18 -14.70 -26.28
N GLN A 249 -24.02 -13.94 -27.04
CA GLN A 249 -23.49 -13.04 -28.06
C GLN A 249 -22.61 -11.93 -27.50
N LYS A 250 -22.98 -11.39 -26.34
CA LYS A 250 -22.17 -10.35 -25.65
C LYS A 250 -20.83 -10.90 -25.19
N LEU A 251 -20.80 -12.09 -24.59
CA LEU A 251 -19.57 -12.74 -24.17
C LEU A 251 -18.65 -13.06 -25.34
N TYR A 252 -19.21 -13.60 -26.42
CA TYR A 252 -18.45 -13.89 -27.65
C TYR A 252 -17.75 -12.63 -28.16
N LYS A 253 -18.46 -11.49 -28.23
CA LYS A 253 -17.86 -10.22 -28.67
C LYS A 253 -16.80 -9.69 -27.71
N LEU A 254 -17.03 -9.85 -26.41
CA LEU A 254 -16.18 -9.24 -25.38
C LEU A 254 -14.89 -9.99 -25.13
N LEU A 255 -14.97 -11.32 -25.07
CA LEU A 255 -13.84 -12.19 -24.72
C LEU A 255 -13.25 -12.92 -25.92
N SER A 256 -13.90 -12.87 -27.08
CA SER A 256 -13.55 -13.63 -28.30
C SER A 256 -13.51 -15.14 -28.04
N LEU A 257 -14.39 -15.64 -27.15
CA LEU A 257 -14.44 -17.03 -26.75
C LEU A 257 -15.52 -17.75 -27.54
N GLU A 258 -15.17 -18.88 -28.17
CA GLU A 258 -16.14 -19.80 -28.76
C GLU A 258 -16.77 -20.64 -27.64
N ILE A 259 -17.95 -20.26 -27.20
CA ILE A 259 -18.73 -21.00 -26.20
C ILE A 259 -19.62 -22.00 -26.97
N PHE A 260 -19.28 -23.29 -26.85
CA PHE A 260 -20.06 -24.35 -27.48
C PHE A 260 -21.32 -24.67 -26.65
N GLN A 261 -22.36 -23.85 -26.83
CA GLN A 261 -23.66 -24.12 -26.26
C GLN A 261 -24.66 -24.37 -27.40
N THR A 262 -25.28 -25.53 -27.41
CA THR A 262 -26.22 -25.94 -28.44
C THR A 262 -27.65 -25.53 -28.14
N GLU A 263 -28.00 -25.32 -26.87
CA GLU A 263 -29.35 -24.96 -26.43
C GLU A 263 -29.33 -23.66 -25.62
N PHE A 264 -30.15 -22.70 -26.05
CA PHE A 264 -30.36 -21.42 -25.35
C PHE A 264 -31.72 -21.43 -24.66
N VAL A 265 -31.81 -20.75 -23.52
CA VAL A 265 -33.05 -20.57 -22.79
C VAL A 265 -33.73 -19.24 -23.20
N THR A 266 -35.05 -19.27 -23.29
CA THR A 266 -35.89 -18.06 -23.41
C THR A 266 -36.52 -17.74 -22.06
N MET A 267 -37.08 -16.52 -21.87
CA MET A 267 -37.77 -16.16 -20.63
C MET A 267 -38.92 -17.12 -20.28
N GLU A 268 -39.60 -17.66 -21.29
CA GLU A 268 -40.75 -18.57 -21.11
C GLU A 268 -40.33 -19.99 -20.74
N SER A 269 -39.14 -20.43 -21.14
CA SER A 269 -38.60 -21.77 -20.89
C SER A 269 -37.54 -21.84 -19.76
N SER A 270 -37.24 -20.71 -19.11
CA SER A 270 -36.21 -20.63 -18.09
C SER A 270 -36.68 -21.16 -16.75
N THR A 271 -35.82 -21.93 -16.08
CA THR A 271 -35.96 -22.25 -14.66
C THR A 271 -35.62 -21.05 -13.80
N ARG A 272 -35.89 -21.13 -12.49
CA ARG A 272 -35.49 -20.08 -11.55
C ARG A 272 -33.96 -19.93 -11.49
N GLU A 273 -33.25 -21.04 -11.53
CA GLU A 273 -31.81 -21.13 -11.56
C GLU A 273 -31.23 -20.50 -12.82
N ASP A 274 -31.83 -20.77 -14.00
CA ASP A 274 -31.44 -20.11 -15.25
C ASP A 274 -31.61 -18.58 -15.17
N MET A 275 -32.71 -18.11 -14.57
CA MET A 275 -32.94 -16.67 -14.41
C MET A 275 -31.91 -16.01 -13.53
N ILE A 276 -31.57 -16.61 -12.38
CA ILE A 276 -30.54 -16.09 -11.44
C ILE A 276 -29.19 -16.08 -12.13
N TYR A 277 -28.79 -17.18 -12.78
CA TYR A 277 -27.53 -17.28 -13.50
C TYR A 277 -27.42 -16.20 -14.57
N ASN A 278 -28.40 -16.07 -15.44
CA ASN A 278 -28.36 -15.10 -16.52
C ASN A 278 -28.43 -13.66 -16.05
N TYR A 279 -29.07 -13.37 -14.92
CA TYR A 279 -29.02 -12.06 -14.29
C TYR A 279 -27.60 -11.72 -13.81
N ASN A 280 -26.95 -12.63 -13.06
CA ASN A 280 -25.60 -12.43 -12.56
C ASN A 280 -24.62 -12.31 -13.73
N LEU A 281 -24.74 -13.16 -14.73
CA LEU A 281 -23.93 -13.15 -15.92
C LEU A 281 -24.08 -11.84 -16.71
N ALA A 282 -25.28 -11.31 -16.88
CA ALA A 282 -25.52 -10.03 -17.55
C ALA A 282 -24.85 -8.86 -16.80
N LYS A 283 -24.88 -8.89 -15.46
CA LYS A 283 -24.20 -7.90 -14.63
C LYS A 283 -22.67 -8.03 -14.72
N LEU A 284 -22.16 -9.26 -14.71
CA LEU A 284 -20.74 -9.55 -14.92
C LEU A 284 -20.27 -9.04 -16.29
N ILE A 285 -21.00 -9.32 -17.36
CA ILE A 285 -20.69 -8.85 -18.71
C ILE A 285 -20.64 -7.32 -18.75
N SER A 286 -21.63 -6.66 -18.17
CA SER A 286 -21.68 -5.18 -18.13
C SER A 286 -20.49 -4.57 -17.36
N ALA A 287 -20.04 -5.22 -16.27
CA ALA A 287 -18.88 -4.77 -15.51
C ALA A 287 -17.56 -5.04 -16.27
N LEU A 288 -17.44 -6.22 -16.89
CA LEU A 288 -16.29 -6.57 -17.74
C LEU A 288 -16.16 -5.64 -18.94
N GLU A 289 -17.25 -5.31 -19.61
CA GLU A 289 -17.25 -4.38 -20.74
C GLU A 289 -16.62 -3.03 -20.36
N LYS A 290 -16.91 -2.54 -19.14
CA LYS A 290 -16.34 -1.30 -18.64
C LYS A 290 -14.84 -1.38 -18.43
N ILE A 291 -14.34 -2.47 -17.81
CA ILE A 291 -12.92 -2.60 -17.50
C ILE A 291 -12.07 -3.02 -18.72
N LEU A 292 -12.68 -3.70 -19.71
CA LEU A 292 -11.98 -4.15 -20.92
C LEU A 292 -12.00 -3.10 -22.05
N LYS A 293 -12.86 -2.08 -21.96
CA LYS A 293 -12.87 -0.96 -22.90
C LYS A 293 -11.52 -0.23 -22.84
N GLU A 294 -10.89 -0.02 -24.00
CA GLU A 294 -9.62 0.70 -24.08
C GLU A 294 -9.71 2.07 -23.41
N SER A 295 -8.77 2.35 -22.49
CA SER A 295 -8.65 3.67 -21.90
C SER A 295 -8.15 4.64 -22.96
N THR A 296 -8.76 5.82 -23.07
CA THR A 296 -8.28 6.95 -23.88
C THR A 296 -6.96 7.52 -23.36
N PHE A 297 -6.54 7.12 -22.16
CA PHE A 297 -5.28 7.52 -21.54
C PHE A 297 -4.14 6.62 -22.01
N GLN A 298 -3.65 6.85 -23.25
CA GLN A 298 -2.43 6.21 -23.73
C GLN A 298 -1.22 6.81 -23.00
N VAL A 299 -0.36 5.92 -22.55
CA VAL A 299 0.95 6.27 -21.97
C VAL A 299 1.77 6.98 -23.05
N ASP A 300 1.98 8.27 -22.90
CA ASP A 300 3.05 8.94 -23.62
C ASP A 300 4.40 8.45 -23.06
N ASN A 301 4.87 7.32 -23.60
CA ASN A 301 6.16 6.71 -23.25
C ASN A 301 7.37 7.58 -23.66
N SER A 302 7.14 8.78 -24.21
CA SER A 302 8.21 9.66 -24.69
C SER A 302 8.83 10.54 -23.61
N LYS A 303 8.30 10.50 -22.38
CA LYS A 303 8.77 11.38 -21.27
C LYS A 303 9.65 10.67 -20.23
N TYR A 304 10.08 9.42 -20.44
CA TYR A 304 10.91 8.68 -19.47
C TYR A 304 12.16 8.05 -20.08
#